data_f2becd336b443ed12641ce02975da320
#
_entry.id   f2becd336b443ed12641ce02975da320
#
_cell.length_a   1.000
_cell.length_b   1.000
_cell.length_c   1.000
_cell.angle_alpha   90.00
_cell.angle_beta   90.00
_cell.angle_gamma   90.00
#
_symmetry.space_group_name_H-M   'P 1'
#
loop_
_entity.id
_entity.type
_entity.pdbx_description
1 polymer ?
#
loop_
_entity_poly.entity_id
_entity_poly.type
_entity_poly.pdbx_seq_one_letter_code
_entity_poly.pdbx_strand_id
1 'polypeptide(L)'
;AQSLRSFAIGGAGADESKLHVRVYDAFFARKELRRFYQDQKELLVDIIAELKSHPADTSYDEAIKEHEIEQCAVEGVVKGINDENVFGFMSREGLLPNYAFPEEGAHLRVVLRRKAEDSGQESSKWERGTQEYSRSASAAISEFAPGNTFYANGHHYQIDQVDLNSAKEEEWRLCPDCSHAERVTPNTPAK
;
A
#
# COMPACT_ATOMS: atom_id res chain seq x y z
N ALA A 1 17.61 27.45 -12.05
CA ALA A 1 16.52 26.60 -11.53
C ALA A 1 16.28 25.49 -12.54
N GLN A 2 16.26 24.25 -12.10
CA GLN A 2 15.95 23.10 -12.93
C GLN A 2 14.47 23.15 -13.36
N SER A 3 14.17 23.00 -14.63
CA SER A 3 12.79 23.01 -15.10
C SER A 3 12.08 21.70 -14.67
N LEU A 4 10.76 21.74 -14.50
CA LEU A 4 9.96 20.54 -14.23
C LEU A 4 10.20 19.46 -15.28
N ARG A 5 10.38 19.88 -16.53
CA ARG A 5 10.67 18.98 -17.66
C ARG A 5 11.99 18.25 -17.45
N SER A 6 13.07 18.96 -17.14
CA SER A 6 14.38 18.34 -16.90
C SER A 6 14.39 17.44 -15.68
N PHE A 7 13.60 17.76 -14.65
CA PHE A 7 13.41 16.89 -13.50
C PHE A 7 12.73 15.58 -13.90
N ALA A 8 11.60 15.65 -14.60
CA ALA A 8 10.82 14.48 -15.00
C ALA A 8 11.59 13.54 -15.95
N ILE A 9 12.54 14.07 -16.73
CA ILE A 9 13.41 13.27 -17.61
C ILE A 9 14.54 12.59 -16.82
N GLY A 10 14.87 13.05 -15.62
CA GLY A 10 15.93 12.48 -14.78
C GLY A 10 17.20 13.34 -14.70
N GLY A 11 17.11 14.64 -15.04
CA GLY A 11 18.17 15.64 -14.89
C GLY A 11 18.68 16.25 -16.19
N ALA A 12 19.65 17.15 -16.06
CA ALA A 12 20.28 17.82 -17.22
C ALA A 12 21.04 16.79 -18.07
N GLY A 13 20.70 16.73 -19.36
CA GLY A 13 21.33 15.81 -20.32
C GLY A 13 20.61 14.46 -20.49
N ALA A 14 19.50 14.22 -19.77
CA ALA A 14 18.68 13.06 -19.99
C ALA A 14 17.83 13.20 -21.28
N ASP A 15 17.60 12.08 -21.94
CA ASP A 15 16.87 12.01 -23.20
C ASP A 15 15.36 12.24 -23.00
N GLU A 16 14.82 13.26 -23.64
CA GLU A 16 13.38 13.58 -23.61
C GLU A 16 12.50 12.44 -24.11
N SER A 17 13.02 11.59 -25.00
CA SER A 17 12.28 10.44 -25.52
C SER A 17 11.88 9.47 -24.40
N LYS A 18 12.56 9.51 -23.27
CA LYS A 18 12.29 8.67 -22.10
C LYS A 18 11.15 9.19 -21.19
N LEU A 19 10.76 10.46 -21.34
CA LEU A 19 9.75 11.03 -20.45
C LEU A 19 8.41 10.31 -20.57
N HIS A 20 7.90 10.16 -21.79
CA HIS A 20 6.63 9.48 -21.97
C HIS A 20 6.70 7.98 -21.68
N VAL A 21 7.86 7.35 -21.82
CA VAL A 21 8.06 5.96 -21.37
C VAL A 21 7.92 5.88 -19.86
N ARG A 22 8.60 6.74 -19.10
CA ARG A 22 8.49 6.78 -17.64
C ARG A 22 7.07 7.04 -17.15
N VAL A 23 6.39 8.02 -17.79
CA VAL A 23 4.98 8.30 -17.45
C VAL A 23 4.11 7.10 -17.76
N TYR A 24 4.25 6.51 -18.94
CA TYR A 24 3.51 5.33 -19.34
C TYR A 24 3.73 4.17 -18.37
N ASP A 25 4.98 3.87 -18.05
CA ASP A 25 5.34 2.75 -17.16
C ASP A 25 4.73 2.93 -15.76
N ALA A 26 4.79 4.16 -15.21
CA ALA A 26 4.19 4.46 -13.90
C ALA A 26 2.67 4.25 -13.91
N PHE A 27 1.96 4.80 -14.89
CA PHE A 27 0.51 4.61 -14.98
C PHE A 27 0.10 3.19 -15.36
N PHE A 28 0.92 2.50 -16.15
CA PHE A 28 0.71 1.09 -16.46
C PHE A 28 0.87 0.22 -15.21
N ALA A 29 1.92 0.42 -14.44
CA ALA A 29 2.14 -0.30 -13.18
C ALA A 29 0.98 -0.08 -12.20
N ARG A 30 0.48 1.17 -12.07
CA ARG A 30 -0.71 1.46 -11.25
C ARG A 30 -1.96 0.71 -11.73
N LYS A 31 -2.17 0.65 -13.03
CA LYS A 31 -3.30 -0.10 -13.62
C LYS A 31 -3.22 -1.59 -13.33
N GLU A 32 -2.02 -2.18 -13.50
CA GLU A 32 -1.80 -3.60 -13.23
C GLU A 32 -1.95 -3.92 -11.73
N LEU A 33 -1.45 -3.06 -10.85
CA LEU A 33 -1.64 -3.19 -9.40
C LEU A 33 -3.12 -3.17 -9.03
N ARG A 34 -3.88 -2.22 -9.58
CA ARG A 34 -5.33 -2.15 -9.37
C ARG A 34 -6.04 -3.41 -9.86
N ARG A 35 -5.66 -3.92 -11.04
CA ARG A 35 -6.22 -5.14 -11.61
C ARG A 35 -5.92 -6.34 -10.71
N PHE A 36 -4.69 -6.48 -10.26
CA PHE A 36 -4.29 -7.54 -9.34
C PHE A 36 -5.19 -7.60 -8.11
N TYR A 37 -5.41 -6.46 -7.44
CA TYR A 37 -6.29 -6.43 -6.26
C TYR A 37 -7.77 -6.64 -6.58
N GLN A 38 -8.22 -6.27 -7.78
CA GLN A 38 -9.57 -6.59 -8.23
C GLN A 38 -9.75 -8.10 -8.44
N ASP A 39 -8.79 -8.76 -9.08
CA ASP A 39 -8.79 -10.21 -9.30
C ASP A 39 -8.75 -10.96 -7.94
N GLN A 40 -7.95 -10.47 -6.97
CA GLN A 40 -7.93 -11.01 -5.60
C GLN A 40 -9.28 -10.85 -4.90
N LYS A 41 -9.94 -9.71 -5.06
CA LYS A 41 -11.28 -9.50 -4.50
C LYS A 41 -12.29 -10.50 -5.07
N GLU A 42 -12.30 -10.70 -6.39
CA GLU A 42 -13.20 -11.65 -7.04
C GLU A 42 -12.95 -13.07 -6.54
N LEU A 43 -11.69 -13.48 -6.42
CA LEU A 43 -11.33 -14.78 -5.87
C LEU A 43 -11.85 -14.98 -4.44
N LEU A 44 -11.71 -13.98 -3.58
CA LEU A 44 -12.22 -14.04 -2.20
C LEU A 44 -13.76 -14.13 -2.16
N VAL A 45 -14.46 -13.45 -3.05
CA VAL A 45 -15.92 -13.57 -3.19
C VAL A 45 -16.32 -15.00 -3.54
N ASP A 46 -15.63 -15.63 -4.47
CA ASP A 46 -15.91 -17.01 -4.89
C ASP A 46 -15.63 -18.00 -3.76
N ILE A 47 -14.51 -17.86 -3.05
CA ILE A 47 -14.16 -18.70 -1.88
C ILE A 47 -15.23 -18.57 -0.79
N ILE A 48 -15.65 -17.36 -0.45
CA ILE A 48 -16.68 -17.11 0.56
C ILE A 48 -18.01 -17.73 0.12
N ALA A 49 -18.37 -17.64 -1.15
CA ALA A 49 -19.58 -18.23 -1.68
C ALA A 49 -19.56 -19.76 -1.61
N GLU A 50 -18.41 -20.36 -1.94
CA GLU A 50 -18.21 -21.81 -1.84
C GLU A 50 -18.31 -22.28 -0.37
N LEU A 51 -17.63 -21.64 0.56
CA LEU A 51 -17.69 -21.96 1.99
C LEU A 51 -19.11 -21.85 2.54
N LYS A 52 -19.88 -20.84 2.13
CA LYS A 52 -21.29 -20.67 2.53
C LYS A 52 -22.24 -21.71 1.93
N SER A 53 -21.83 -22.40 0.86
CA SER A 53 -22.63 -23.47 0.24
C SER A 53 -22.55 -24.82 0.97
N HIS A 54 -21.54 -24.98 1.83
CA HIS A 54 -21.38 -26.21 2.62
C HIS A 54 -22.32 -26.21 3.84
N PRO A 55 -22.83 -27.41 4.27
CA PRO A 55 -23.68 -27.52 5.44
C PRO A 55 -22.94 -27.06 6.71
N ALA A 56 -23.67 -26.36 7.58
CA ALA A 56 -23.17 -25.65 8.74
C ALA A 56 -22.27 -26.52 9.65
N ASP A 57 -20.98 -26.34 9.50
CA ASP A 57 -19.95 -26.80 10.43
C ASP A 57 -19.28 -25.54 11.00
N THR A 58 -19.17 -25.46 12.32
CA THR A 58 -18.58 -24.31 13.03
C THR A 58 -17.16 -23.97 12.58
N SER A 59 -16.46 -24.94 12.01
CA SER A 59 -15.13 -24.76 11.40
C SER A 59 -15.15 -23.80 10.20
N TYR A 60 -16.21 -23.83 9.39
CA TYR A 60 -16.33 -22.94 8.22
C TYR A 60 -16.70 -21.50 8.59
N ASP A 61 -17.38 -21.30 9.71
CA ASP A 61 -17.76 -19.96 10.18
C ASP A 61 -16.54 -19.09 10.50
N GLU A 62 -15.48 -19.66 11.04
CA GLU A 62 -14.24 -18.94 11.32
C GLU A 62 -13.50 -18.61 10.02
N ALA A 63 -13.38 -19.56 9.10
CA ALA A 63 -12.77 -19.34 7.80
C ALA A 63 -13.52 -18.28 6.97
N ILE A 64 -14.86 -18.33 6.96
CA ILE A 64 -15.67 -17.31 6.27
C ILE A 64 -15.40 -15.92 6.87
N LYS A 65 -15.31 -15.80 8.19
CA LYS A 65 -15.01 -14.51 8.83
C LYS A 65 -13.63 -13.98 8.47
N GLU A 66 -12.64 -14.86 8.41
CA GLU A 66 -11.26 -14.51 8.03
C GLU A 66 -11.22 -13.97 6.59
N HIS A 67 -11.80 -14.69 5.63
CA HIS A 67 -11.87 -14.24 4.24
C HIS A 67 -12.71 -12.99 4.04
N GLU A 68 -13.76 -12.77 4.82
CA GLU A 68 -14.51 -11.53 4.80
C GLU A 68 -13.68 -10.32 5.30
N ILE A 69 -12.78 -10.53 6.26
CA ILE A 69 -11.84 -9.49 6.71
C ILE A 69 -10.86 -9.16 5.58
N GLU A 70 -10.28 -10.19 4.98
CA GLU A 70 -9.33 -10.05 3.88
C GLU A 70 -9.97 -9.34 2.68
N GLN A 71 -11.19 -9.72 2.31
CA GLN A 71 -11.95 -9.01 1.27
C GLN A 71 -12.11 -7.52 1.58
N CYS A 72 -12.46 -7.19 2.82
CA CYS A 72 -12.61 -5.79 3.23
C CYS A 72 -11.27 -5.02 3.13
N ALA A 73 -10.16 -5.66 3.48
CA ALA A 73 -8.83 -5.07 3.35
C ALA A 73 -8.49 -4.80 1.87
N VAL A 74 -8.70 -5.78 1.00
CA VAL A 74 -8.48 -5.65 -0.46
C VAL A 74 -9.35 -4.56 -1.07
N GLU A 75 -10.64 -4.48 -0.70
CA GLU A 75 -11.53 -3.39 -1.13
C GLU A 75 -11.01 -2.02 -0.72
N GLY A 76 -10.48 -1.90 0.49
CA GLY A 76 -9.84 -0.69 0.97
C GLY A 76 -8.62 -0.29 0.12
N VAL A 77 -7.78 -1.26 -0.27
CA VAL A 77 -6.63 -0.99 -1.16
C VAL A 77 -7.09 -0.51 -2.53
N VAL A 78 -8.06 -1.17 -3.15
CA VAL A 78 -8.61 -0.75 -4.46
C VAL A 78 -9.18 0.66 -4.39
N LYS A 79 -9.90 0.97 -3.31
CA LYS A 79 -10.41 2.31 -3.06
C LYS A 79 -9.27 3.33 -2.94
N GLY A 80 -8.25 3.04 -2.14
CA GLY A 80 -7.08 3.91 -1.99
C GLY A 80 -6.40 4.21 -3.32
N ILE A 81 -6.19 3.19 -4.18
CA ILE A 81 -5.63 3.37 -5.53
C ILE A 81 -6.53 4.28 -6.39
N ASN A 82 -7.86 4.16 -6.30
CA ASN A 82 -8.78 4.96 -7.10
C ASN A 82 -8.85 6.41 -6.62
N ASP A 83 -8.83 6.63 -5.30
CA ASP A 83 -9.02 7.94 -4.67
C ASP A 83 -7.71 8.75 -4.59
N GLU A 84 -6.57 8.11 -4.88
CA GLU A 84 -5.26 8.75 -4.85
C GLU A 84 -5.17 9.94 -5.81
N ASN A 85 -4.72 11.08 -5.27
CA ASN A 85 -4.51 12.28 -6.06
C ASN A 85 -3.42 12.06 -7.11
N VAL A 86 -3.71 12.44 -8.37
CA VAL A 86 -2.78 12.27 -9.50
C VAL A 86 -1.44 12.98 -9.27
N PHE A 87 -1.45 14.16 -8.65
CA PHE A 87 -0.21 14.90 -8.37
C PHE A 87 0.63 14.22 -7.28
N GLY A 88 -0.01 13.69 -6.24
CA GLY A 88 0.64 12.87 -5.22
C GLY A 88 1.27 11.62 -5.83
N PHE A 89 0.52 10.90 -6.65
CA PHE A 89 1.02 9.76 -7.42
C PHE A 89 2.24 10.11 -8.28
N MET A 90 2.15 11.18 -9.09
CA MET A 90 3.27 11.60 -9.94
C MET A 90 4.50 12.04 -9.14
N SER A 91 4.32 12.64 -7.97
CA SER A 91 5.40 13.00 -7.07
C SER A 91 6.08 11.76 -6.47
N ARG A 92 5.31 10.78 -6.02
CA ARG A 92 5.81 9.51 -5.50
C ARG A 92 6.60 8.72 -6.55
N GLU A 93 6.12 8.70 -7.80
CA GLU A 93 6.82 8.05 -8.90
C GLU A 93 8.03 8.87 -9.44
N GLY A 94 8.35 9.99 -8.79
CA GLY A 94 9.46 10.84 -9.19
C GLY A 94 9.29 11.53 -10.56
N LEU A 95 8.04 11.67 -11.03
CA LEU A 95 7.71 12.40 -12.25
C LEU A 95 7.56 13.90 -12.00
N LEU A 96 7.25 14.28 -10.76
CA LEU A 96 7.19 15.67 -10.28
C LEU A 96 8.07 15.84 -9.04
N PRO A 97 8.66 17.02 -8.84
CA PRO A 97 9.40 17.31 -7.63
C PRO A 97 8.46 17.48 -6.44
N ASN A 98 8.81 16.92 -5.30
CA ASN A 98 7.98 16.89 -4.11
C ASN A 98 7.95 18.20 -3.30
N TYR A 99 8.80 19.19 -3.65
CA TYR A 99 8.79 20.48 -2.94
C TYR A 99 7.51 21.30 -3.14
N ALA A 100 6.77 21.05 -4.23
CA ALA A 100 5.46 21.66 -4.49
C ALA A 100 4.30 20.73 -4.08
N PHE A 101 4.56 19.43 -4.02
CA PHE A 101 3.62 18.38 -3.68
C PHE A 101 4.28 17.55 -2.58
N PRO A 102 3.95 17.77 -1.31
CA PRO A 102 4.56 17.03 -0.21
C PRO A 102 4.40 15.53 -0.44
N GLU A 103 5.46 14.78 -0.15
CA GLU A 103 5.42 13.33 -0.21
C GLU A 103 4.27 12.83 0.66
N GLU A 104 3.46 11.98 0.09
CA GLU A 104 2.55 11.18 0.89
C GLU A 104 3.43 10.27 1.75
N GLY A 105 3.28 10.41 3.07
CA GLY A 105 3.99 9.55 4.01
C GLY A 105 3.53 8.09 3.87
N ALA A 106 4.08 7.23 4.69
CA ALA A 106 3.56 5.88 4.81
C ALA A 106 2.18 5.90 5.47
N HIS A 107 1.28 5.08 4.98
CA HIS A 107 -0.08 4.94 5.47
C HIS A 107 -0.25 3.63 6.23
N LEU A 108 -0.78 3.73 7.44
CA LEU A 108 -1.26 2.60 8.20
C LEU A 108 -2.76 2.50 8.02
N ARG A 109 -3.23 1.39 7.48
CA ARG A 109 -4.66 1.09 7.35
C ARG A 109 -5.05 0.07 8.40
N VAL A 110 -6.02 0.42 9.22
CA VAL A 110 -6.56 -0.43 10.27
C VAL A 110 -8.00 -0.82 9.93
N VAL A 111 -8.25 -2.11 9.84
CA VAL A 111 -9.61 -2.65 9.65
C VAL A 111 -10.20 -2.99 11.00
N LEU A 112 -11.21 -2.22 11.41
CA LEU A 112 -11.92 -2.42 12.67
C LEU A 112 -13.14 -3.29 12.45
N ARG A 113 -13.34 -4.27 13.35
CA ARG A 113 -14.58 -5.04 13.46
C ARG A 113 -15.17 -4.81 14.83
N ARG A 114 -16.36 -4.28 14.86
CA ARG A 114 -17.14 -4.16 16.10
C ARG A 114 -18.41 -5.00 15.96
N LYS A 115 -18.69 -5.84 16.97
CA LYS A 115 -19.98 -6.47 17.07
C LYS A 115 -21.01 -5.39 17.39
N ALA A 116 -22.02 -5.20 16.53
CA ALA A 116 -23.07 -4.24 16.81
C ALA A 116 -23.75 -4.64 18.13
N GLU A 117 -23.86 -3.72 19.07
CA GLU A 117 -24.59 -3.93 20.31
C GLU A 117 -26.06 -4.13 19.97
N ASP A 118 -26.63 -5.17 20.53
CA ASP A 118 -27.94 -5.73 20.29
C ASP A 118 -29.05 -4.67 20.31
N SER A 119 -29.64 -4.41 19.17
CA SER A 119 -30.97 -3.83 19.07
C SER A 119 -32.00 -4.93 18.78
N GLY A 120 -32.03 -5.97 19.58
CA GLY A 120 -33.19 -6.87 19.72
C GLY A 120 -33.64 -7.66 18.49
N GLN A 121 -32.86 -7.77 17.42
CA GLN A 121 -33.12 -8.63 16.27
C GLN A 121 -31.91 -9.50 15.95
N GLU A 122 -32.16 -10.80 15.74
CA GLU A 122 -31.23 -11.91 15.53
C GLU A 122 -30.39 -11.82 14.23
N SER A 123 -29.82 -10.67 13.91
CA SER A 123 -28.77 -10.62 12.91
C SER A 123 -27.54 -9.98 13.55
N SER A 124 -26.51 -10.78 13.82
CA SER A 124 -25.21 -10.30 14.29
C SER A 124 -24.56 -9.41 13.20
N LYS A 125 -25.02 -8.17 13.13
CA LYS A 125 -24.52 -7.20 12.17
C LYS A 125 -23.18 -6.69 12.68
N TRP A 126 -22.10 -7.12 12.06
CA TRP A 126 -20.78 -6.59 12.31
C TRP A 126 -20.66 -5.22 11.65
N GLU A 127 -20.41 -4.19 12.44
CA GLU A 127 -20.01 -2.91 11.92
C GLU A 127 -18.53 -2.97 11.55
N ARG A 128 -18.25 -2.62 10.29
CA ARG A 128 -16.89 -2.55 9.75
C ARG A 128 -16.51 -1.09 9.63
N GLY A 129 -15.33 -0.76 10.11
CA GLY A 129 -14.74 0.56 9.95
C GLY A 129 -13.31 0.43 9.47
N THR A 130 -12.90 1.30 8.57
CA THR A 130 -11.50 1.42 8.17
C THR A 130 -10.99 2.76 8.68
N GLN A 131 -9.88 2.76 9.39
CA GLN A 131 -9.18 3.96 9.80
C GLN A 131 -7.83 4.02 9.11
N GLU A 132 -7.45 5.21 8.66
CA GLU A 132 -6.15 5.44 8.04
C GLU A 132 -5.37 6.48 8.82
N TYR A 133 -4.11 6.18 9.05
CA TYR A 133 -3.15 7.07 9.70
C TYR A 133 -1.98 7.28 8.77
N SER A 134 -1.50 8.52 8.68
CA SER A 134 -0.35 8.86 7.86
C SER A 134 0.80 9.35 8.74
N ARG A 135 2.02 8.97 8.38
CA ARG A 135 3.26 9.44 8.99
C ARG A 135 4.27 9.74 7.90
N SER A 136 5.16 10.71 8.15
CA SER A 136 6.31 10.89 7.26
C SER A 136 7.14 9.61 7.17
N ALA A 137 7.81 9.38 6.04
CA ALA A 137 8.60 8.16 5.84
C ALA A 137 9.61 7.90 6.96
N SER A 138 10.25 8.95 7.47
CA SER A 138 11.22 8.86 8.57
C SER A 138 10.60 8.39 9.89
N ALA A 139 9.39 8.85 10.23
CA ALA A 139 8.67 8.42 11.42
C ALA A 139 8.06 7.00 11.21
N ALA A 140 7.58 6.71 10.02
CA ALA A 140 6.95 5.45 9.70
C ALA A 140 7.89 4.24 9.82
N ILE A 141 9.17 4.41 9.51
CA ILE A 141 10.18 3.35 9.67
C ILE A 141 10.21 2.82 11.11
N SER A 142 10.01 3.69 12.10
CA SER A 142 10.00 3.30 13.50
C SER A 142 8.60 3.03 14.04
N GLU A 143 7.59 3.82 13.65
CA GLU A 143 6.24 3.71 14.19
C GLU A 143 5.42 2.60 13.50
N PHE A 144 5.60 2.41 12.17
CA PHE A 144 4.82 1.47 11.38
C PHE A 144 5.60 0.18 11.03
N ALA A 145 6.70 -0.11 11.71
CA ALA A 145 7.43 -1.36 11.49
C ALA A 145 6.59 -2.58 11.92
N PRO A 146 6.65 -3.69 11.20
CA PRO A 146 5.97 -4.93 11.58
C PRO A 146 6.34 -5.37 12.99
N GLY A 147 5.35 -5.79 13.76
CA GLY A 147 5.50 -6.17 15.16
C GLY A 147 5.44 -5.00 16.14
N ASN A 148 5.50 -3.74 15.67
CA ASN A 148 5.35 -2.59 16.54
C ASN A 148 3.88 -2.32 16.88
N THR A 149 3.68 -1.61 17.99
CA THR A 149 2.36 -1.17 18.42
C THR A 149 2.20 0.33 18.16
N PHE A 150 1.21 0.69 17.38
CA PHE A 150 0.85 2.08 17.10
C PHE A 150 -0.33 2.50 17.96
N TYR A 151 -0.24 3.69 18.57
CA TYR A 151 -1.26 4.24 19.45
C TYR A 151 -1.96 5.42 18.81
N ALA A 152 -3.28 5.34 18.68
CA ALA A 152 -4.09 6.44 18.15
C ALA A 152 -5.53 6.37 18.65
N ASN A 153 -6.15 7.53 18.89
CA ASN A 153 -7.56 7.66 19.28
C ASN A 153 -7.97 6.81 20.51
N GLY A 154 -7.07 6.63 21.47
CA GLY A 154 -7.32 5.82 22.66
C GLY A 154 -7.24 4.31 22.43
N HIS A 155 -6.84 3.88 21.26
CA HIS A 155 -6.61 2.48 20.89
C HIS A 155 -5.15 2.20 20.63
N HIS A 156 -4.78 0.94 20.69
CA HIS A 156 -3.48 0.45 20.24
C HIS A 156 -3.68 -0.58 19.12
N TYR A 157 -2.84 -0.51 18.11
CA TYR A 157 -2.88 -1.38 16.94
C TYR A 157 -1.53 -2.06 16.78
N GLN A 158 -1.51 -3.37 16.73
CA GLN A 158 -0.31 -4.11 16.38
C GLN A 158 -0.19 -4.17 14.86
N ILE A 159 0.96 -3.80 14.34
CA ILE A 159 1.21 -3.83 12.90
C ILE A 159 1.67 -5.23 12.53
N ASP A 160 0.87 -5.93 11.77
CA ASP A 160 1.06 -7.32 11.40
C ASP A 160 1.51 -7.51 9.96
N GLN A 161 1.18 -6.57 9.07
CA GLN A 161 1.44 -6.69 7.64
C GLN A 161 2.06 -5.42 7.05
N VAL A 162 2.88 -5.62 6.02
CA VAL A 162 3.40 -4.56 5.14
C VAL A 162 3.04 -4.91 3.71
N ASP A 163 2.40 -3.97 3.01
CA ASP A 163 2.14 -4.12 1.58
C ASP A 163 3.42 -3.84 0.78
N LEU A 164 4.05 -4.89 0.31
CA LEU A 164 5.25 -4.83 -0.53
C LEU A 164 4.94 -4.92 -2.04
N ASN A 165 3.68 -5.09 -2.43
CA ASN A 165 3.31 -5.28 -3.84
C ASN A 165 3.61 -4.04 -4.70
N SER A 166 3.66 -2.86 -4.09
CA SER A 166 4.07 -1.61 -4.74
C SER A 166 5.58 -1.32 -4.59
N ALA A 167 6.29 -2.08 -3.76
CA ALA A 167 7.71 -1.87 -3.51
C ALA A 167 8.56 -2.46 -4.63
N LYS A 168 9.51 -1.67 -5.14
CA LYS A 168 10.60 -2.18 -5.98
C LYS A 168 11.74 -2.56 -5.06
N GLU A 169 12.10 -3.84 -5.04
CA GLU A 169 13.29 -4.28 -4.31
C GLU A 169 14.53 -3.71 -4.98
N GLU A 170 15.36 -3.07 -4.18
CA GLU A 170 16.62 -2.50 -4.60
C GLU A 170 17.72 -2.94 -3.64
N GLU A 171 18.84 -3.38 -4.18
CA GLU A 171 20.02 -3.72 -3.40
C GLU A 171 20.96 -2.51 -3.31
N TRP A 172 21.34 -2.14 -2.09
CA TRP A 172 22.23 -1.03 -1.81
C TRP A 172 23.44 -1.47 -1.01
N ARG A 173 24.62 -0.96 -1.39
CA ARG A 173 25.83 -1.04 -0.59
C ARG A 173 25.97 0.20 0.25
N LEU A 174 26.15 0.00 1.53
CA LEU A 174 26.39 1.08 2.49
C LEU A 174 27.82 0.97 3.01
N CYS A 175 28.58 2.06 2.93
CA CYS A 175 29.91 2.13 3.53
C CYS A 175 29.78 2.58 4.99
N PRO A 176 30.26 1.77 5.97
CA PRO A 176 30.17 2.17 7.37
C PRO A 176 31.09 3.32 7.74
N ASP A 177 32.19 3.54 6.97
CA ASP A 177 33.20 4.53 7.31
C ASP A 177 32.87 5.93 6.78
N CYS A 178 32.25 6.05 5.60
CA CYS A 178 32.01 7.34 4.96
C CYS A 178 30.52 7.63 4.67
N SER A 179 29.63 6.75 5.13
CA SER A 179 28.19 6.85 4.91
C SER A 179 27.78 6.93 3.43
N HIS A 180 28.66 6.53 2.52
CA HIS A 180 28.35 6.45 1.10
C HIS A 180 27.35 5.33 0.85
N ALA A 181 26.29 5.62 0.10
CA ALA A 181 25.29 4.67 -0.34
C ALA A 181 25.34 4.55 -1.87
N GLU A 182 25.49 3.33 -2.37
CA GLU A 182 25.54 3.02 -3.80
C GLU A 182 24.52 1.94 -4.13
N ARG A 183 23.70 2.19 -5.14
CA ARG A 183 22.77 1.20 -5.65
C ARG A 183 23.52 0.13 -6.45
N VAL A 184 23.29 -1.12 -6.11
CA VAL A 184 23.88 -2.26 -6.84
C VAL A 184 23.14 -2.41 -8.17
N THR A 185 23.88 -2.25 -9.26
CA THR A 185 23.41 -2.52 -10.61
C THR A 185 24.21 -3.68 -11.19
N PRO A 186 23.72 -4.39 -12.23
CA PRO A 186 24.46 -5.51 -12.84
C PRO A 186 25.88 -5.18 -13.27
N ASN A 187 26.18 -3.88 -13.45
CA ASN A 187 27.49 -3.38 -13.83
C ASN A 187 28.28 -2.73 -12.69
N THR A 188 27.81 -2.82 -11.45
CA THR A 188 28.53 -2.24 -10.30
C THR A 188 29.72 -3.13 -9.97
N PRO A 189 30.98 -2.63 -10.07
CA PRO A 189 32.15 -3.44 -9.78
C PRO A 189 32.15 -3.91 -8.32
N ALA A 190 32.57 -5.14 -8.10
CA ALA A 190 32.82 -5.62 -6.75
C ALA A 190 33.99 -4.85 -6.16
N LYS A 191 33.76 -4.09 -5.10
CA LYS A 191 34.83 -3.48 -4.29
C LYS A 191 35.19 -4.37 -3.13
#